data_662149d7f30685ebd932ea4397c8534e
#
_entry.id   662149d7f30685ebd932ea4397c8534e
#
_cell.length_a   1.000
_cell.length_b   1.000
_cell.length_c   1.000
_cell.angle_alpha   90.00
_cell.angle_beta   90.00
_cell.angle_gamma   90.00
#
_symmetry.space_group_name_H-M   'P 1'
#
loop_
_entity.id
_entity.type
_entity.pdbx_description
1 polymer ?
#
loop_
_entity_poly.entity_id
_entity_poly.type
_entity_poly.pdbx_seq_one_letter_code
_entity_poly.pdbx_strand_id
1 'polypeptide(L)'
;MPPTIQVLERTFALLDVLAAHADPVSLKVVASETGLHPSTAHRILNDLMIGGLVDRPQAGNYRLGMRLLELGNLVKARLDVRDAALGPMRELHRLTNQPVNLSMRQGDEIVYIERTFSERSGMQVVRAIGGRAPLHLTSVGKLFL
;
A
#
# COMPACT_ATOMS: atom_id res chain seq x y z
N MET A 1 -1.62 -9.03 22.23
CA MET A 1 -2.04 -9.54 20.91
C MET A 1 -2.21 -11.05 21.00
N PRO A 2 -3.24 -11.65 20.39
CA PRO A 2 -3.32 -13.10 20.28
C PRO A 2 -2.11 -13.63 19.48
N PRO A 3 -1.64 -14.84 19.77
CA PRO A 3 -0.49 -15.41 19.05
C PRO A 3 -0.84 -15.59 17.57
N THR A 4 -0.09 -14.93 16.71
CA THR A 4 -0.22 -15.05 15.26
C THR A 4 0.49 -16.34 14.81
N ILE A 5 -0.04 -17.02 13.79
CA ILE A 5 0.63 -18.18 13.21
C ILE A 5 1.95 -17.68 12.56
N GLN A 6 3.07 -18.22 13.01
CA GLN A 6 4.42 -17.76 12.63
C GLN A 6 4.64 -17.66 11.10
N VAL A 7 4.01 -18.54 10.31
CA VAL A 7 4.13 -18.47 8.86
C VAL A 7 3.44 -17.23 8.29
N LEU A 8 2.32 -16.79 8.88
CA LEU A 8 1.61 -15.56 8.45
C LEU A 8 2.42 -14.31 8.77
N GLU A 9 3.01 -14.23 9.96
CA GLU A 9 3.90 -13.10 10.32
C GLU A 9 5.05 -12.96 9.33
N ARG A 10 5.70 -14.07 9.01
CA ARG A 10 6.77 -14.10 8.01
C ARG A 10 6.29 -13.71 6.62
N THR A 11 5.09 -14.15 6.25
CA THR A 11 4.47 -13.80 4.96
C THR A 11 4.20 -12.30 4.88
N PHE A 12 3.62 -11.68 5.92
CA PHE A 12 3.39 -10.24 5.97
C PHE A 12 4.71 -9.46 5.90
N ALA A 13 5.72 -9.85 6.67
CA ALA A 13 7.03 -9.21 6.62
C ALA A 13 7.66 -9.24 5.20
N LEU A 14 7.52 -10.36 4.49
CA LEU A 14 7.99 -10.48 3.09
C LEU A 14 7.23 -9.53 2.15
N LEU A 15 5.91 -9.45 2.26
CA LEU A 15 5.10 -8.54 1.46
C LEU A 15 5.41 -7.07 1.77
N ASP A 16 5.64 -6.72 3.04
CA ASP A 16 6.01 -5.37 3.47
C ASP A 16 7.35 -4.93 2.89
N VAL A 17 8.35 -5.82 2.87
CA VAL A 17 9.64 -5.57 2.23
C VAL A 17 9.44 -5.31 0.73
N LEU A 18 8.69 -6.16 0.02
CA LEU A 18 8.43 -5.95 -1.41
C LEU A 18 7.65 -4.65 -1.68
N ALA A 19 6.74 -4.25 -0.78
CA ALA A 19 5.98 -3.01 -0.89
C ALA A 19 6.82 -1.74 -0.64
N ALA A 20 7.91 -1.86 0.13
CA ALA A 20 8.82 -0.73 0.41
C ALA A 20 9.74 -0.38 -0.77
N HIS A 21 9.90 -1.29 -1.73
CA HIS A 21 10.78 -1.12 -2.88
C HIS A 21 9.99 -0.89 -4.17
N ALA A 22 10.37 0.12 -4.94
CA ALA A 22 9.76 0.41 -6.25
C ALA A 22 10.20 -0.59 -7.32
N ASP A 23 11.45 -1.07 -7.24
CA ASP A 23 12.04 -2.03 -8.18
C ASP A 23 12.01 -3.45 -7.63
N PRO A 24 12.08 -4.49 -8.49
CA PRO A 24 12.16 -5.88 -8.06
C PRO A 24 13.36 -6.16 -7.15
N VAL A 25 13.13 -6.86 -6.05
CA VAL A 25 14.09 -7.07 -4.95
C VAL A 25 14.66 -8.48 -4.99
N SER A 26 15.97 -8.62 -4.78
CA SER A 26 16.62 -9.92 -4.76
C SER A 26 16.28 -10.73 -3.49
N LEU A 27 16.32 -12.08 -3.59
CA LEU A 27 16.13 -12.97 -2.44
C LEU A 27 17.06 -12.62 -1.27
N LYS A 28 18.29 -12.20 -1.57
CA LYS A 28 19.29 -11.83 -0.55
C LYS A 28 18.83 -10.61 0.25
N VAL A 29 18.32 -9.58 -0.42
CA VAL A 29 17.81 -8.36 0.24
C VAL A 29 16.57 -8.70 1.07
N VAL A 30 15.60 -9.41 0.48
CA VAL A 30 14.37 -9.83 1.18
C VAL A 30 14.69 -10.64 2.44
N ALA A 31 15.59 -11.61 2.36
CA ALA A 31 16.01 -12.41 3.51
C ALA A 31 16.71 -11.57 4.58
N SER A 32 17.58 -10.63 4.17
CA SER A 32 18.28 -9.72 5.08
C SER A 32 17.34 -8.79 5.83
N GLU A 33 16.39 -8.14 5.11
CA GLU A 33 15.47 -7.17 5.71
C GLU A 33 14.42 -7.82 6.60
N THR A 34 14.00 -9.06 6.29
CA THR A 34 13.05 -9.82 7.14
C THR A 34 13.72 -10.60 8.26
N GLY A 35 15.05 -10.72 8.28
CA GLY A 35 15.78 -11.60 9.21
C GLY A 35 15.53 -13.08 9.00
N LEU A 36 14.95 -13.48 7.88
CA LEU A 36 14.65 -14.88 7.57
C LEU A 36 15.86 -15.60 6.93
N HIS A 37 15.99 -16.89 7.23
CA HIS A 37 16.93 -17.70 6.47
C HIS A 37 16.53 -17.72 4.98
N PRO A 38 17.47 -17.60 4.02
CA PRO A 38 17.16 -17.52 2.58
C PRO A 38 16.27 -18.65 2.06
N SER A 39 16.47 -19.89 2.54
CA SER A 39 15.63 -21.03 2.14
C SER A 39 14.17 -20.89 2.62
N THR A 40 13.95 -20.31 3.79
CA THR A 40 12.61 -20.03 4.33
C THR A 40 11.93 -18.94 3.53
N ALA A 41 12.63 -17.82 3.28
CA ALA A 41 12.12 -16.72 2.45
C ALA A 41 11.78 -17.21 1.03
N HIS A 42 12.67 -17.99 0.41
CA HIS A 42 12.44 -18.55 -0.93
C HIS A 42 11.20 -19.45 -0.99
N ARG A 43 10.99 -20.32 0.01
CA ARG A 43 9.82 -21.21 0.05
C ARG A 43 8.53 -20.41 0.16
N ILE A 44 8.45 -19.43 1.07
CA ILE A 44 7.25 -18.59 1.22
C ILE A 44 7.01 -17.76 -0.04
N LEU A 45 8.06 -17.17 -0.64
CA LEU A 45 7.93 -16.43 -1.90
C LEU A 45 7.40 -17.30 -3.04
N ASN A 46 7.81 -18.57 -3.13
CA ASN A 46 7.27 -19.51 -4.11
C ASN A 46 5.78 -19.79 -3.88
N ASP A 47 5.35 -19.98 -2.63
CA ASP A 47 3.94 -20.17 -2.30
C ASP A 47 3.12 -18.91 -2.65
N LEU A 48 3.66 -17.72 -2.39
CA LEU A 48 3.05 -16.45 -2.76
C LEU A 48 2.97 -16.25 -4.29
N MET A 49 3.96 -16.74 -5.05
CA MET A 49 3.92 -16.75 -6.52
C MET A 49 2.81 -17.66 -7.06
N ILE A 50 2.63 -18.84 -6.47
CA ILE A 50 1.52 -19.75 -6.83
C ILE A 50 0.17 -19.05 -6.63
N GLY A 51 0.04 -18.27 -5.54
CA GLY A 51 -1.14 -17.47 -5.26
C GLY A 51 -1.27 -16.18 -6.08
N GLY A 52 -0.28 -15.81 -6.89
CA GLY A 52 -0.24 -14.57 -7.67
C GLY A 52 -0.03 -13.30 -6.86
N LEU A 53 0.30 -13.42 -5.57
CA LEU A 53 0.57 -12.28 -4.68
C LEU A 53 1.98 -11.71 -4.85
N VAL A 54 2.89 -12.49 -5.42
CA VAL A 54 4.26 -12.12 -5.77
C VAL A 54 4.54 -12.54 -7.20
N ASP A 55 5.25 -11.69 -7.94
CA ASP A 55 5.79 -11.96 -9.27
C ASP A 55 7.30 -12.08 -9.22
N ARG A 56 7.85 -12.84 -10.17
CA ARG A 56 9.29 -13.00 -10.39
C ARG A 56 9.66 -12.56 -11.82
N PRO A 57 9.81 -11.25 -12.09
CA PRO A 57 10.04 -10.74 -13.45
C PRO A 57 11.37 -11.18 -14.03
N GLN A 58 12.36 -11.44 -13.19
CA GLN A 58 13.69 -11.94 -13.55
C GLN A 58 14.15 -12.99 -12.54
N ALA A 59 15.08 -13.85 -12.93
CA ALA A 59 15.61 -14.89 -12.04
C ALA A 59 16.21 -14.26 -10.77
N GLY A 60 15.70 -14.67 -9.62
CA GLY A 60 16.17 -14.22 -8.30
C GLY A 60 15.62 -12.89 -7.80
N ASN A 61 14.81 -12.15 -8.58
CA ASN A 61 14.19 -10.90 -8.17
C ASN A 61 12.67 -11.04 -8.06
N TYR A 62 12.10 -10.47 -7.00
CA TYR A 62 10.69 -10.57 -6.62
C TYR A 62 10.06 -9.19 -6.51
N ARG A 63 8.77 -9.08 -6.81
CA ARG A 63 7.94 -7.88 -6.62
C ARG A 63 6.52 -8.28 -6.24
N LEU A 64 5.71 -7.31 -5.80
CA LEU A 64 4.29 -7.53 -5.58
C LEU A 64 3.59 -7.96 -6.89
N GLY A 65 2.71 -8.97 -6.80
CA GLY A 65 1.99 -9.55 -7.93
C GLY A 65 0.66 -8.85 -8.22
N MET A 66 0.17 -9.02 -9.45
CA MET A 66 -1.08 -8.39 -9.94
C MET A 66 -2.33 -8.81 -9.16
N ARG A 67 -2.32 -9.97 -8.52
CA ARG A 67 -3.44 -10.42 -7.68
C ARG A 67 -3.77 -9.45 -6.55
N LEU A 68 -2.76 -8.76 -6.00
CA LEU A 68 -2.97 -7.73 -4.98
C LEU A 68 -3.76 -6.54 -5.50
N LEU A 69 -3.52 -6.13 -6.75
CA LEU A 69 -4.31 -5.07 -7.41
C LEU A 69 -5.77 -5.50 -7.62
N GLU A 70 -6.00 -6.74 -8.07
CA GLU A 70 -7.35 -7.30 -8.24
C GLU A 70 -8.11 -7.27 -6.91
N LEU A 71 -7.51 -7.80 -5.84
CA LEU A 71 -8.11 -7.81 -4.50
C LEU A 71 -8.33 -6.40 -3.97
N GLY A 72 -7.36 -5.50 -4.15
CA GLY A 72 -7.47 -4.10 -3.77
C GLY A 72 -8.60 -3.37 -4.49
N ASN A 73 -8.79 -3.63 -5.79
CA ASN A 73 -9.91 -3.06 -6.55
C ASN A 73 -11.27 -3.56 -6.07
N LEU A 74 -11.39 -4.83 -5.66
CA LEU A 74 -12.63 -5.34 -5.05
C LEU A 74 -12.92 -4.67 -3.71
N VAL A 75 -11.90 -4.39 -2.90
CA VAL A 75 -12.05 -3.61 -1.67
C VAL A 75 -12.48 -2.18 -2.00
N LYS A 76 -11.80 -1.54 -2.94
CA LYS A 76 -12.08 -0.16 -3.39
C LYS A 76 -13.50 0.00 -3.93
N ALA A 77 -14.01 -0.99 -4.68
CA ALA A 77 -15.37 -0.97 -5.25
C ALA A 77 -16.50 -1.01 -4.20
N ARG A 78 -16.19 -1.39 -2.95
CA ARG A 78 -17.16 -1.40 -1.85
C ARG A 78 -17.20 -0.09 -1.05
N LEU A 79 -16.38 0.90 -1.44
CA LEU A 79 -16.29 2.18 -0.74
C LEU A 79 -17.26 3.18 -1.37
N ASP A 80 -18.53 3.14 -0.99
CA ASP A 80 -19.58 4.06 -1.48
C ASP A 80 -19.18 5.53 -1.31
N VAL A 81 -18.47 5.86 -0.23
CA VAL A 81 -17.97 7.21 0.05
C VAL A 81 -17.04 7.74 -1.06
N ARG A 82 -16.32 6.87 -1.75
CA ARG A 82 -15.43 7.27 -2.83
C ARG A 82 -16.20 7.91 -3.99
N ASP A 83 -17.23 7.23 -4.45
CA ASP A 83 -18.01 7.67 -5.62
C ASP A 83 -18.79 8.96 -5.28
N ALA A 84 -19.33 9.07 -4.08
CA ALA A 84 -19.96 10.28 -3.58
C ALA A 84 -18.99 11.47 -3.47
N ALA A 85 -17.71 11.23 -3.14
CA ALA A 85 -16.71 12.26 -2.94
C ALA A 85 -16.06 12.75 -4.24
N LEU A 86 -16.04 11.99 -5.32
CA LEU A 86 -15.31 12.33 -6.56
C LEU A 86 -15.76 13.66 -7.17
N GLY A 87 -17.06 13.93 -7.20
CA GLY A 87 -17.62 15.20 -7.70
C GLY A 87 -17.09 16.41 -6.90
N PRO A 88 -17.37 16.46 -5.59
CA PRO A 88 -16.85 17.51 -4.70
C PRO A 88 -15.33 17.67 -4.72
N MET A 89 -14.58 16.58 -4.79
CA MET A 89 -13.11 16.61 -4.86
C MET A 89 -12.61 17.30 -6.13
N ARG A 90 -13.21 17.00 -7.29
CA ARG A 90 -12.85 17.62 -8.57
C ARG A 90 -13.18 19.11 -8.56
N GLU A 91 -14.34 19.47 -8.03
CA GLU A 91 -14.75 20.88 -7.91
C GLU A 91 -13.78 21.66 -7.01
N LEU A 92 -13.45 21.14 -5.84
CA LEU A 92 -12.50 21.77 -4.93
C LEU A 92 -11.09 21.89 -5.56
N HIS A 93 -10.66 20.84 -6.26
CA HIS A 93 -9.40 20.88 -7.02
C HIS A 93 -9.41 21.98 -8.09
N ARG A 94 -10.50 22.09 -8.85
CA ARG A 94 -10.67 23.11 -9.89
C ARG A 94 -10.62 24.52 -9.32
N LEU A 95 -11.26 24.75 -8.15
CA LEU A 95 -11.30 26.05 -7.50
C LEU A 95 -9.96 26.47 -6.87
N THR A 96 -9.26 25.53 -6.29
CA THR A 96 -8.05 25.82 -5.50
C THR A 96 -6.74 25.55 -6.26
N ASN A 97 -6.80 24.79 -7.34
CA ASN A 97 -5.63 24.23 -8.05
C ASN A 97 -4.66 23.48 -7.11
N GLN A 98 -5.19 22.91 -6.02
CA GLN A 98 -4.43 22.15 -5.03
C GLN A 98 -4.84 20.67 -5.08
N PRO A 99 -3.92 19.74 -4.75
CA PRO A 99 -4.27 18.33 -4.58
C PRO A 99 -5.33 18.16 -3.48
N VAL A 100 -6.38 17.38 -3.79
CA VAL A 100 -7.42 17.01 -2.82
C VAL A 100 -7.32 15.53 -2.54
N ASN A 101 -7.29 15.16 -1.27
CA ASN A 101 -7.20 13.76 -0.83
C ASN A 101 -8.48 13.35 -0.11
N LEU A 102 -8.95 12.13 -0.40
CA LEU A 102 -9.95 11.44 0.38
C LEU A 102 -9.25 10.41 1.27
N SER A 103 -9.56 10.45 2.56
CA SER A 103 -8.99 9.51 3.53
C SER A 103 -10.07 8.97 4.45
N MET A 104 -9.88 7.75 4.95
CA MET A 104 -10.70 7.14 6.01
C MET A 104 -9.86 6.95 7.26
N ARG A 105 -10.49 7.13 8.43
CA ARG A 105 -9.88 6.76 9.71
C ARG A 105 -9.93 5.23 9.88
N GLN A 106 -8.82 4.65 10.30
CA GLN A 106 -8.73 3.25 10.69
C GLN A 106 -7.87 3.14 11.97
N GLY A 107 -8.52 3.04 13.13
CA GLY A 107 -7.85 3.10 14.41
C GLY A 107 -7.22 4.49 14.64
N ASP A 108 -5.92 4.51 14.92
CA ASP A 108 -5.13 5.73 15.16
C ASP A 108 -4.41 6.26 13.91
N GLU A 109 -4.81 5.77 12.74
CA GLU A 109 -4.27 6.16 11.45
C GLU A 109 -5.36 6.56 10.47
N ILE A 110 -4.94 7.27 9.42
CA ILE A 110 -5.73 7.44 8.19
C ILE A 110 -5.21 6.53 7.09
N VAL A 111 -6.11 6.15 6.19
CA VAL A 111 -5.79 5.47 4.93
C VAL A 111 -6.23 6.38 3.78
N TYR A 112 -5.34 6.69 2.84
CA TYR A 112 -5.66 7.45 1.64
C TYR A 112 -6.41 6.56 0.64
N ILE A 113 -7.64 6.96 0.27
CA ILE A 113 -8.53 6.18 -0.61
C ILE A 113 -8.49 6.71 -2.04
N GLU A 114 -8.48 8.06 -2.18
CA GLU A 114 -8.51 8.72 -3.47
C GLU A 114 -7.75 10.05 -3.41
N ARG A 115 -7.28 10.49 -4.58
CA ARG A 115 -6.56 11.76 -4.72
C ARG A 115 -6.80 12.38 -6.10
N THR A 116 -6.97 13.70 -6.13
CA THR A 116 -6.87 14.48 -7.36
C THR A 116 -5.48 15.10 -7.49
N PHE A 117 -4.93 15.14 -8.71
CA PHE A 117 -3.63 15.73 -8.99
C PHE A 117 -3.77 17.03 -9.78
N SER A 118 -2.85 17.99 -9.54
CA SER A 118 -2.49 18.99 -10.52
C SER A 118 -1.07 18.68 -11.02
N GLU A 119 -0.88 18.67 -12.31
CA GLU A 119 0.41 18.36 -12.96
C GLU A 119 1.53 19.39 -12.66
N ARG A 120 1.20 20.49 -11.97
CA ARG A 120 2.11 21.63 -11.77
C ARG A 120 2.75 21.76 -10.40
N SER A 121 2.43 20.96 -9.42
CA SER A 121 3.10 21.08 -8.13
C SER A 121 4.30 20.15 -8.07
N GLY A 122 5.50 20.70 -8.20
CA GLY A 122 6.79 20.01 -7.99
C GLY A 122 7.00 19.47 -6.58
N MET A 123 5.96 19.46 -5.75
CA MET A 123 5.97 18.87 -4.42
C MET A 123 5.28 17.51 -4.49
N GLN A 124 6.08 16.48 -4.71
CA GLN A 124 5.65 15.09 -4.55
C GLN A 124 5.41 14.80 -3.07
N VAL A 125 4.19 15.05 -2.58
CA VAL A 125 3.74 14.37 -1.36
C VAL A 125 3.34 12.96 -1.76
N VAL A 126 4.34 12.10 -1.83
CA VAL A 126 4.19 10.71 -2.26
C VAL A 126 3.64 9.90 -1.10
N ARG A 127 2.32 9.86 -0.98
CA ARG A 127 1.68 8.70 -0.39
C ARG A 127 0.69 8.15 -1.40
N ALA A 128 0.99 6.96 -1.88
CA ALA A 128 0.13 6.24 -2.80
C ALA A 128 -1.26 6.00 -2.20
N ILE A 129 -2.27 5.86 -3.03
CA ILE A 129 -3.59 5.34 -2.62
C ILE A 129 -3.35 4.01 -1.87
N GLY A 130 -3.99 3.83 -0.71
CA GLY A 130 -3.72 2.74 0.22
C GLY A 130 -2.64 3.06 1.27
N GLY A 131 -1.87 4.14 1.09
CA GLY A 131 -0.88 4.58 2.08
C GLY A 131 -1.52 4.99 3.41
N ARG A 132 -0.82 4.75 4.52
CA ARG A 132 -1.27 5.03 5.88
C ARG A 132 -0.47 6.17 6.50
N ALA A 133 -1.08 6.91 7.43
CA ALA A 133 -0.40 7.92 8.21
C ALA A 133 -1.05 8.09 9.60
N PRO A 134 -0.26 8.32 10.65
CA PRO A 134 -0.76 8.63 11.99
C PRO A 134 -1.65 9.89 11.98
N LEU A 135 -2.72 9.88 12.79
CA LEU A 135 -3.67 11.01 12.87
C LEU A 135 -2.97 12.33 13.21
N HIS A 136 -2.11 12.32 14.20
CA HIS A 136 -1.45 13.52 14.73
C HIS A 136 -0.44 14.17 13.76
N LEU A 137 0.02 13.45 12.73
CA LEU A 137 1.00 13.94 11.76
C LEU A 137 0.40 14.47 10.46
N THR A 138 -0.93 14.42 10.31
CA THR A 138 -1.60 14.84 9.07
C THR A 138 -2.68 15.88 9.32
N SER A 139 -2.89 16.78 8.35
CA SER A 139 -3.97 17.77 8.42
C SER A 139 -5.35 17.11 8.54
N VAL A 140 -5.61 16.09 7.73
CA VAL A 140 -6.86 15.34 7.78
C VAL A 140 -6.99 14.51 9.07
N GLY A 141 -5.89 13.96 9.57
CA GLY A 141 -5.89 13.21 10.83
C GLY A 141 -6.29 14.07 12.02
N LYS A 142 -5.85 15.33 12.04
CA LYS A 142 -6.22 16.32 13.09
C LYS A 142 -7.71 16.67 13.11
N LEU A 143 -8.46 16.43 12.02
CA LEU A 143 -9.91 16.59 12.01
C LEU A 143 -10.65 15.47 12.73
N PHE A 144 -9.96 14.34 12.98
CA PHE A 144 -10.51 13.19 13.70
C PHE A 144 -10.14 13.16 15.19
N LEU A 145 -9.27 14.08 15.65
CA LEU A 145 -8.84 14.23 17.04
C LEU A 145 -9.68 15.29 17.76
#